data_fee0fa56ee1187bc1c5115555e7d17bc
#
_entry.id   fee0fa56ee1187bc1c5115555e7d17bc
#
_cell.length_a   1.000
_cell.length_b   1.000
_cell.length_c   1.000
_cell.angle_alpha   90.00
_cell.angle_beta   90.00
_cell.angle_gamma   90.00
#
_symmetry.space_group_name_H-M   'P 1'
#
loop_
_entity.id
_entity.type
_entity.pdbx_description
1 polymer ?
#
loop_
_entity_poly.entity_id
_entity_poly.type
_entity_poly.pdbx_seq_one_letter_code
_entity_poly.pdbx_strand_id
1 'polypeptide(L)'
;MVGISKRFDATQALGGVSLTLYPGEVHALVGENGAGKSTLIKIMTGIHPADEGTILLNGEQVTLRSSAEAQRHGIAAIYQEPTIYPDLNVAENIFMSHRDQGIMVRWGRMYREAEAILARLDVRLDVRGLASGLSVAAQQAVEIAKAMSLDVRVLIMDEPTAALSAHEVTQLFRQVRHLTASGVAVLFISHRLDEVFEIADRVTVLRDGRRISSTPRDQVTPQRAIRDMVGREMSEFFARTEHPRGGLAIRVSGIGRTGAFGDVSFEVHKGEVLGLAGLVGAGRTDVALALFGIAPAESGSVELEGRPVVIRSPREALRHGIAYLSEDRRQLGLSLPQSVTANITLATLDRYVTRLRLVDSSAEHAVADRFRRRLSIRTPSLETPVERLSGGNQQKTMLAKWLNAEPTVLILDEPTRGIDVGAKAEVHHIIDELARSGIAIILISSDLPEVLAMSDRILVMREGRQVGMFGRSEATEEGIITAAMGAA
;
A
#
# COMPACT_ATOMS: atom_id res chain seq x y z
N MET A 1 -14.34 -21.80 -12.29
CA MET A 1 -14.49 -22.32 -10.92
C MET A 1 -15.95 -22.21 -10.53
N VAL A 2 -16.50 -23.24 -9.89
CA VAL A 2 -17.92 -23.26 -9.51
C VAL A 2 -18.05 -23.74 -8.06
N GLY A 3 -18.61 -22.90 -7.20
CA GLY A 3 -18.93 -23.22 -5.81
C GLY A 3 -17.75 -23.56 -4.91
N ILE A 4 -16.58 -22.95 -5.12
CA ILE A 4 -15.36 -23.25 -4.37
C ILE A 4 -15.46 -22.84 -2.92
N SER A 5 -15.28 -23.78 -2.01
CA SER A 5 -15.19 -23.57 -0.57
C SER A 5 -13.83 -24.06 -0.04
N LYS A 6 -13.30 -23.34 0.97
CA LYS A 6 -12.07 -23.70 1.67
C LYS A 6 -12.10 -23.26 3.12
N ARG A 7 -11.72 -24.19 4.02
CA ARG A 7 -11.54 -23.92 5.45
C ARG A 7 -10.10 -24.19 5.87
N PHE A 8 -9.63 -23.41 6.80
CA PHE A 8 -8.39 -23.62 7.52
C PHE A 8 -8.73 -23.64 9.02
N ASP A 9 -8.58 -24.77 9.65
CA ASP A 9 -9.00 -24.98 11.03
C ASP A 9 -10.47 -24.51 11.28
N ALA A 10 -10.65 -23.52 12.15
CA ALA A 10 -11.96 -22.96 12.46
C ALA A 10 -12.39 -21.85 11.49
N THR A 11 -11.51 -21.37 10.58
CA THR A 11 -11.76 -20.21 9.72
C THR A 11 -12.17 -20.64 8.34
N GLN A 12 -13.34 -20.16 7.86
CA GLN A 12 -13.76 -20.32 6.48
C GLN A 12 -13.14 -19.22 5.63
N ALA A 13 -12.17 -19.60 4.79
CA ALA A 13 -11.46 -18.68 3.91
C ALA A 13 -12.22 -18.40 2.60
N LEU A 14 -12.98 -19.40 2.09
CA LEU A 14 -13.86 -19.26 0.92
C LEU A 14 -15.16 -20.02 1.16
N GLY A 15 -16.29 -19.43 0.79
CA GLY A 15 -17.63 -20.00 0.93
C GLY A 15 -18.42 -19.96 -0.36
N GLY A 16 -18.35 -21.02 -1.19
CA GLY A 16 -19.14 -21.18 -2.41
C GLY A 16 -18.77 -20.19 -3.54
N VAL A 17 -17.50 -19.80 -3.65
CA VAL A 17 -17.02 -18.80 -4.64
C VAL A 17 -17.05 -19.41 -6.04
N SER A 18 -17.70 -18.70 -6.97
CA SER A 18 -17.67 -19.03 -8.41
C SER A 18 -17.01 -17.88 -9.19
N LEU A 19 -16.06 -18.22 -10.06
CA LEU A 19 -15.33 -17.29 -10.91
C LEU A 19 -15.19 -17.87 -12.31
N THR A 20 -15.50 -17.07 -13.33
CA THR A 20 -15.33 -17.44 -14.74
C THR A 20 -14.37 -16.47 -15.40
N LEU A 21 -13.35 -16.99 -16.06
CA LEU A 21 -12.39 -16.23 -16.86
C LEU A 21 -12.65 -16.53 -18.33
N TYR A 22 -12.56 -15.52 -19.18
CA TYR A 22 -12.76 -15.64 -20.62
C TYR A 22 -11.42 -15.42 -21.36
N PRO A 23 -11.15 -16.18 -22.43
CA PRO A 23 -9.99 -15.96 -23.26
C PRO A 23 -9.94 -14.52 -23.79
N GLY A 24 -8.77 -13.89 -23.73
CA GLY A 24 -8.59 -12.52 -24.22
C GLY A 24 -9.14 -11.41 -23.30
N GLU A 25 -9.59 -11.76 -22.07
CA GLU A 25 -10.15 -10.81 -21.12
C GLU A 25 -9.18 -10.57 -19.95
N VAL A 26 -9.06 -9.34 -19.52
CA VAL A 26 -8.47 -8.98 -18.22
C VAL A 26 -9.58 -8.97 -17.17
N HIS A 27 -9.57 -9.95 -16.30
CA HIS A 27 -10.53 -10.07 -15.21
C HIS A 27 -9.91 -9.59 -13.91
N ALA A 28 -10.33 -8.45 -13.39
CA ALA A 28 -9.86 -7.96 -12.11
C ALA A 28 -10.54 -8.66 -10.94
N LEU A 29 -9.77 -9.09 -9.95
CA LEU A 29 -10.23 -9.61 -8.68
C LEU A 29 -9.84 -8.65 -7.57
N VAL A 30 -10.82 -7.97 -7.01
CA VAL A 30 -10.64 -6.97 -5.95
C VAL A 30 -11.28 -7.43 -4.63
N GLY A 31 -10.84 -6.85 -3.53
CA GLY A 31 -11.35 -7.16 -2.19
C GLY A 31 -10.33 -6.76 -1.13
N GLU A 32 -10.76 -6.61 0.11
CA GLU A 32 -9.89 -6.28 1.24
C GLU A 32 -8.90 -7.40 1.56
N ASN A 33 -7.91 -7.09 2.41
CA ASN A 33 -7.02 -8.11 2.96
C ASN A 33 -7.83 -9.10 3.80
N GLY A 34 -7.60 -10.40 3.55
CA GLY A 34 -8.42 -11.45 4.19
C GLY A 34 -9.72 -11.80 3.44
N ALA A 35 -10.08 -11.12 2.34
CA ALA A 35 -11.28 -11.43 1.55
C ALA A 35 -11.25 -12.81 0.85
N GLY A 36 -10.11 -13.54 0.90
CA GLY A 36 -9.98 -14.86 0.30
C GLY A 36 -9.25 -14.90 -1.05
N LYS A 37 -8.78 -13.76 -1.58
CA LYS A 37 -8.10 -13.66 -2.89
C LYS A 37 -6.92 -14.63 -3.00
N SER A 38 -5.96 -14.55 -2.07
CA SER A 38 -4.76 -15.42 -2.09
C SER A 38 -5.11 -16.90 -1.90
N THR A 39 -6.18 -17.22 -1.17
CA THR A 39 -6.67 -18.61 -1.04
C THR A 39 -7.22 -19.09 -2.39
N LEU A 40 -7.98 -18.27 -3.09
CA LEU A 40 -8.51 -18.58 -4.42
C LEU A 40 -7.38 -18.82 -5.43
N ILE A 41 -6.34 -17.95 -5.44
CA ILE A 41 -5.12 -18.12 -6.26
C ILE A 41 -4.44 -19.45 -5.96
N LYS A 42 -4.22 -19.77 -4.68
CA LYS A 42 -3.55 -21.02 -4.27
C LYS A 42 -4.32 -22.26 -4.69
N ILE A 43 -5.65 -22.17 -4.78
CA ILE A 43 -6.48 -23.27 -5.31
C ILE A 43 -6.35 -23.34 -6.84
N MET A 44 -6.39 -22.20 -7.55
CA MET A 44 -6.19 -22.14 -9.01
C MET A 44 -4.81 -22.65 -9.44
N THR A 45 -3.81 -22.45 -8.61
CA THR A 45 -2.42 -22.89 -8.87
C THR A 45 -2.12 -24.29 -8.32
N GLY A 46 -3.11 -24.99 -7.73
CA GLY A 46 -2.93 -26.34 -7.20
C GLY A 46 -2.09 -26.45 -5.93
N ILE A 47 -1.79 -25.33 -5.24
CA ILE A 47 -1.07 -25.30 -3.95
C ILE A 47 -1.98 -25.81 -2.84
N HIS A 48 -3.27 -25.45 -2.87
CA HIS A 48 -4.27 -25.96 -1.94
C HIS A 48 -5.39 -26.66 -2.70
N PRO A 49 -5.88 -27.82 -2.24
CA PRO A 49 -7.12 -28.40 -2.75
C PRO A 49 -8.30 -27.59 -2.25
N ALA A 50 -9.34 -27.46 -3.09
CA ALA A 50 -10.65 -27.01 -2.63
C ALA A 50 -11.28 -28.11 -1.75
N ASP A 51 -12.06 -27.70 -0.74
CA ASP A 51 -12.82 -28.65 0.08
C ASP A 51 -14.15 -29.01 -0.60
N GLU A 52 -14.75 -28.03 -1.33
CA GLU A 52 -15.96 -28.22 -2.11
C GLU A 52 -15.86 -27.42 -3.43
N GLY A 53 -16.70 -27.79 -4.39
CA GLY A 53 -16.78 -27.14 -5.70
C GLY A 53 -15.90 -27.81 -6.75
N THR A 54 -15.91 -27.23 -7.96
CA THR A 54 -15.21 -27.80 -9.14
C THR A 54 -14.44 -26.74 -9.90
N ILE A 55 -13.32 -27.15 -10.51
CA ILE A 55 -12.58 -26.34 -11.47
C ILE A 55 -12.86 -26.91 -12.86
N LEU A 56 -13.30 -26.05 -13.76
CA LEU A 56 -13.54 -26.41 -15.16
C LEU A 56 -12.53 -25.63 -16.04
N LEU A 57 -11.89 -26.31 -16.97
CA LEU A 57 -11.04 -25.72 -17.99
C LEU A 57 -11.61 -26.12 -19.37
N ASN A 58 -12.04 -25.12 -20.13
CA ASN A 58 -12.75 -25.33 -21.41
C ASN A 58 -13.98 -26.29 -21.32
N GLY A 59 -14.69 -26.23 -20.17
CA GLY A 59 -15.87 -27.08 -19.90
C GLY A 59 -15.53 -28.44 -19.31
N GLU A 60 -14.29 -28.89 -19.30
CA GLU A 60 -13.86 -30.16 -18.71
C GLU A 60 -13.43 -29.97 -17.26
N GLN A 61 -13.87 -30.88 -16.39
CA GLN A 61 -13.49 -30.86 -15.00
C GLN A 61 -12.02 -31.28 -14.83
N VAL A 62 -11.24 -30.45 -14.14
CA VAL A 62 -9.84 -30.72 -13.84
C VAL A 62 -9.59 -30.72 -12.33
N THR A 63 -8.66 -31.58 -11.92
CA THR A 63 -8.18 -31.59 -10.54
C THR A 63 -6.73 -31.12 -10.52
N LEU A 64 -6.46 -30.05 -9.78
CA LEU A 64 -5.12 -29.46 -9.65
C LEU A 64 -4.54 -29.86 -8.29
N ARG A 65 -3.58 -30.78 -8.27
CA ARG A 65 -2.94 -31.30 -7.05
C ARG A 65 -1.56 -30.71 -6.78
N SER A 66 -1.03 -29.93 -7.73
CA SER A 66 0.27 -29.28 -7.64
C SER A 66 0.39 -28.14 -8.65
N SER A 67 1.33 -27.22 -8.39
CA SER A 67 1.64 -26.13 -9.34
C SER A 67 2.13 -26.67 -10.68
N ALA A 68 2.80 -27.81 -10.71
CA ALA A 68 3.22 -28.47 -11.94
C ALA A 68 2.03 -29.01 -12.76
N GLU A 69 0.96 -29.45 -12.13
CA GLU A 69 -0.30 -29.80 -12.82
C GLU A 69 -1.01 -28.55 -13.37
N ALA A 70 -1.11 -27.49 -12.59
CA ALA A 70 -1.66 -26.22 -13.05
C ALA A 70 -0.93 -25.70 -14.29
N GLN A 71 0.42 -25.72 -14.27
CA GLN A 71 1.24 -25.33 -15.42
C GLN A 71 0.99 -26.20 -16.66
N ARG A 72 0.87 -27.54 -16.51
CA ARG A 72 0.53 -28.43 -17.62
C ARG A 72 -0.84 -28.13 -18.24
N HIS A 73 -1.75 -27.59 -17.46
CA HIS A 73 -3.06 -27.13 -17.94
C HIS A 73 -3.03 -25.67 -18.47
N GLY A 74 -1.85 -25.05 -18.54
CA GLY A 74 -1.66 -23.68 -19.02
C GLY A 74 -2.07 -22.61 -18.00
N ILE A 75 -2.04 -22.92 -16.69
CA ILE A 75 -2.30 -21.95 -15.61
C ILE A 75 -0.97 -21.59 -14.97
N ALA A 76 -0.60 -20.30 -15.03
CA ALA A 76 0.60 -19.75 -14.38
C ALA A 76 0.23 -18.58 -13.46
N ALA A 77 1.05 -18.35 -12.44
CA ALA A 77 0.89 -17.22 -11.53
C ALA A 77 2.21 -16.47 -11.38
N ILE A 78 2.10 -15.14 -11.39
CA ILE A 78 3.12 -14.18 -11.00
C ILE A 78 2.70 -13.63 -9.64
N TYR A 79 3.54 -13.85 -8.63
CA TYR A 79 3.29 -13.42 -7.26
C TYR A 79 3.83 -12.02 -7.01
N GLN A 80 3.40 -11.41 -5.92
CA GLN A 80 3.78 -10.06 -5.50
C GLN A 80 5.31 -9.87 -5.38
N GLU A 81 6.03 -10.90 -4.91
CA GLU A 81 7.49 -10.93 -4.93
C GLU A 81 7.96 -11.82 -6.07
N PRO A 82 8.72 -11.29 -7.05
CA PRO A 82 9.24 -12.09 -8.15
C PRO A 82 10.09 -13.27 -7.67
N THR A 83 9.83 -14.45 -8.21
CA THR A 83 10.57 -15.69 -7.88
C THR A 83 11.73 -15.91 -8.86
N ILE A 84 12.63 -14.93 -8.92
CA ILE A 84 13.81 -14.97 -9.78
C ILE A 84 15.00 -15.60 -9.06
N TYR A 85 15.77 -16.42 -9.75
CA TYR A 85 17.02 -16.97 -9.28
C TYR A 85 18.17 -16.03 -9.66
N PRO A 86 18.75 -15.30 -8.71
CA PRO A 86 19.67 -14.20 -9.02
C PRO A 86 20.99 -14.70 -9.64
N ASP A 87 21.40 -15.90 -9.31
CA ASP A 87 22.64 -16.51 -9.80
C ASP A 87 22.52 -17.16 -11.19
N LEU A 88 21.31 -17.23 -11.73
CA LEU A 88 21.04 -17.70 -13.07
C LEU A 88 20.91 -16.52 -14.06
N ASN A 89 21.21 -16.77 -15.32
CA ASN A 89 20.98 -15.76 -16.37
C ASN A 89 19.47 -15.65 -16.70
N VAL A 90 19.12 -14.61 -17.47
CA VAL A 90 17.73 -14.31 -17.83
C VAL A 90 17.07 -15.49 -18.57
N ALA A 91 17.75 -16.09 -19.55
CA ALA A 91 17.21 -17.21 -20.30
C ALA A 91 17.00 -18.45 -19.43
N GLU A 92 17.91 -18.74 -18.50
CA GLU A 92 17.76 -19.83 -17.53
C GLU A 92 16.54 -19.61 -16.66
N ASN A 93 16.32 -18.39 -16.15
CA ASN A 93 15.12 -18.03 -15.38
C ASN A 93 13.83 -18.25 -16.16
N ILE A 94 13.81 -17.91 -17.47
CA ILE A 94 12.64 -18.12 -18.33
C ILE A 94 12.35 -19.60 -18.53
N PHE A 95 13.37 -20.44 -18.75
CA PHE A 95 13.18 -21.83 -19.16
C PHE A 95 13.33 -22.88 -18.04
N MET A 96 13.66 -22.50 -16.81
CA MET A 96 13.92 -23.47 -15.74
C MET A 96 12.69 -24.32 -15.35
N SER A 97 11.49 -23.88 -15.68
CA SER A 97 10.26 -24.66 -15.43
C SER A 97 9.97 -25.70 -16.52
N HIS A 98 10.76 -25.73 -17.61
CA HIS A 98 10.61 -26.69 -18.69
C HIS A 98 11.25 -28.04 -18.34
N ARG A 99 10.44 -29.09 -18.23
CA ARG A 99 10.92 -30.45 -17.88
C ARG A 99 11.47 -31.25 -19.06
N ASP A 100 11.15 -30.85 -20.29
CA ASP A 100 11.41 -31.64 -21.49
C ASP A 100 12.69 -31.27 -22.27
N GLN A 101 13.67 -30.66 -21.59
CA GLN A 101 14.91 -30.22 -22.24
C GLN A 101 15.91 -31.35 -22.54
N GLY A 102 15.55 -32.61 -22.20
CA GLY A 102 16.46 -33.76 -22.41
C GLY A 102 17.69 -33.69 -21.47
N ILE A 103 18.67 -34.58 -21.71
CA ILE A 103 19.88 -34.66 -20.91
C ILE A 103 20.88 -33.53 -21.23
N MET A 104 20.78 -32.92 -22.40
CA MET A 104 21.68 -31.84 -22.84
C MET A 104 20.94 -30.55 -23.14
N VAL A 105 21.33 -29.46 -22.46
CA VAL A 105 20.79 -28.12 -22.70
C VAL A 105 21.32 -27.55 -24.02
N ARG A 106 20.42 -27.18 -24.91
CA ARG A 106 20.76 -26.54 -26.19
C ARG A 106 20.80 -25.00 -26.00
N TRP A 107 21.86 -24.50 -25.40
CA TRP A 107 22.01 -23.09 -25.03
C TRP A 107 21.68 -22.09 -26.15
N GLY A 108 22.22 -22.34 -27.37
CA GLY A 108 21.97 -21.44 -28.50
C GLY A 108 20.50 -21.37 -28.96
N ARG A 109 19.73 -22.44 -28.74
CA ARG A 109 18.29 -22.45 -28.98
C ARG A 109 17.56 -21.68 -27.86
N MET A 110 17.91 -21.97 -26.61
CA MET A 110 17.31 -21.33 -25.43
C MET A 110 17.47 -19.80 -25.47
N TYR A 111 18.67 -19.30 -25.80
CA TYR A 111 18.90 -17.86 -25.93
C TYR A 111 18.04 -17.22 -27.03
N ARG A 112 17.97 -17.82 -28.21
CA ARG A 112 17.15 -17.30 -29.33
C ARG A 112 15.65 -17.30 -28.95
N GLU A 113 15.15 -18.34 -28.29
CA GLU A 113 13.78 -18.42 -27.88
C GLU A 113 13.47 -17.38 -26.77
N ALA A 114 14.38 -17.17 -25.80
CA ALA A 114 14.28 -16.12 -24.81
C ALA A 114 14.23 -14.71 -25.44
N GLU A 115 15.14 -14.43 -26.37
CA GLU A 115 15.15 -13.17 -27.14
C GLU A 115 13.84 -12.95 -27.91
N ALA A 116 13.31 -13.99 -28.55
CA ALA A 116 12.04 -13.90 -29.26
C ALA A 116 10.83 -13.63 -28.34
N ILE A 117 10.79 -14.25 -27.16
CA ILE A 117 9.73 -14.01 -26.18
C ILE A 117 9.81 -12.59 -25.64
N LEU A 118 11.00 -12.13 -25.23
CA LEU A 118 11.22 -10.77 -24.73
C LEU A 118 10.89 -9.70 -25.78
N ALA A 119 11.26 -9.95 -27.05
CA ALA A 119 10.91 -9.06 -28.16
C ALA A 119 9.39 -8.94 -28.36
N ARG A 120 8.62 -10.02 -28.16
CA ARG A 120 7.14 -9.97 -28.20
C ARG A 120 6.54 -9.13 -27.07
N LEU A 121 7.26 -8.97 -25.95
CA LEU A 121 6.87 -8.13 -24.80
C LEU A 121 7.38 -6.68 -24.93
N ASP A 122 8.08 -6.34 -26.02
CA ASP A 122 8.78 -5.06 -26.19
C ASP A 122 9.80 -4.79 -25.07
N VAL A 123 10.50 -5.85 -24.61
CA VAL A 123 11.49 -5.81 -23.54
C VAL A 123 12.87 -6.09 -24.09
N ARG A 124 13.82 -5.22 -23.80
CA ARG A 124 15.22 -5.37 -24.18
C ARG A 124 16.05 -5.74 -22.95
N LEU A 125 16.42 -7.00 -22.83
CA LEU A 125 17.31 -7.52 -21.78
C LEU A 125 18.40 -8.39 -22.44
N ASP A 126 19.59 -8.36 -21.84
CA ASP A 126 20.62 -9.33 -22.19
C ASP A 126 20.22 -10.70 -21.60
N VAL A 127 19.82 -11.63 -22.46
CA VAL A 127 19.38 -12.97 -22.06
C VAL A 127 20.48 -13.80 -21.41
N ARG A 128 21.75 -13.42 -21.58
CA ARG A 128 22.93 -14.07 -20.99
C ARG A 128 23.40 -13.40 -19.70
N GLY A 129 22.91 -12.18 -19.45
CA GLY A 129 23.19 -11.44 -18.22
C GLY A 129 22.59 -12.11 -16.99
N LEU A 130 23.27 -12.02 -15.84
CA LEU A 130 22.76 -12.51 -14.56
C LEU A 130 21.52 -11.73 -14.11
N ALA A 131 20.58 -12.44 -13.50
CA ALA A 131 19.34 -11.82 -13.01
C ALA A 131 19.54 -10.97 -11.75
N SER A 132 20.66 -11.11 -11.04
CA SER A 132 20.97 -10.37 -9.79
C SER A 132 21.04 -8.84 -9.94
N GLY A 133 21.25 -8.33 -11.16
CA GLY A 133 21.33 -6.89 -11.44
C GLY A 133 20.05 -6.28 -12.02
N LEU A 134 18.98 -7.06 -12.15
CA LEU A 134 17.75 -6.59 -12.78
C LEU A 134 16.93 -5.69 -11.84
N SER A 135 16.36 -4.60 -12.38
CA SER A 135 15.33 -3.82 -11.70
C SER A 135 14.07 -4.68 -11.46
N VAL A 136 13.22 -4.27 -10.53
CA VAL A 136 11.96 -4.98 -10.23
C VAL A 136 11.09 -5.14 -11.46
N ALA A 137 10.99 -4.11 -12.28
CA ALA A 137 10.25 -4.16 -13.56
C ALA A 137 10.84 -5.17 -14.55
N ALA A 138 12.17 -5.25 -14.63
CA ALA A 138 12.86 -6.22 -15.48
C ALA A 138 12.67 -7.66 -14.98
N GLN A 139 12.72 -7.87 -13.66
CA GLN A 139 12.43 -9.17 -13.05
C GLN A 139 11.00 -9.63 -13.36
N GLN A 140 10.04 -8.71 -13.27
CA GLN A 140 8.65 -9.00 -13.59
C GLN A 140 8.45 -9.33 -15.08
N ALA A 141 9.13 -8.62 -15.98
CA ALA A 141 9.12 -8.95 -17.41
C ALA A 141 9.69 -10.35 -17.68
N VAL A 142 10.72 -10.78 -16.94
CA VAL A 142 11.26 -12.14 -17.00
C VAL A 142 10.23 -13.18 -16.54
N GLU A 143 9.46 -12.89 -15.46
CA GLU A 143 8.39 -13.78 -15.01
C GLU A 143 7.23 -13.90 -16.02
N ILE A 144 6.86 -12.79 -16.66
CA ILE A 144 5.89 -12.81 -17.77
C ILE A 144 6.44 -13.65 -18.95
N ALA A 145 7.70 -13.44 -19.31
CA ALA A 145 8.36 -14.22 -20.36
C ALA A 145 8.41 -15.72 -20.02
N LYS A 146 8.66 -16.07 -18.76
CA LYS A 146 8.61 -17.45 -18.25
C LYS A 146 7.20 -18.04 -18.41
N ALA A 147 6.15 -17.30 -18.05
CA ALA A 147 4.77 -17.75 -18.25
C ALA A 147 4.47 -17.95 -19.75
N MET A 148 4.87 -17.02 -20.61
CA MET A 148 4.69 -17.14 -22.05
C MET A 148 5.41 -18.34 -22.65
N SER A 149 6.56 -18.74 -22.11
CA SER A 149 7.31 -19.92 -22.58
C SER A 149 6.57 -21.24 -22.33
N LEU A 150 5.57 -21.24 -21.43
CA LEU A 150 4.79 -22.41 -21.00
C LEU A 150 3.42 -22.55 -21.70
N ASP A 151 3.18 -21.88 -22.84
CA ASP A 151 1.87 -21.88 -23.52
C ASP A 151 0.69 -21.57 -22.57
N VAL A 152 0.84 -20.51 -21.79
CA VAL A 152 -0.13 -20.13 -20.79
C VAL A 152 -1.48 -19.76 -21.40
N ARG A 153 -2.57 -20.29 -20.82
CA ARG A 153 -3.97 -19.97 -21.16
C ARG A 153 -4.59 -19.04 -20.13
N VAL A 154 -4.20 -19.18 -18.85
CA VAL A 154 -4.62 -18.35 -17.74
C VAL A 154 -3.40 -17.85 -17.00
N LEU A 155 -3.19 -16.54 -17.01
CA LEU A 155 -2.14 -15.88 -16.25
C LEU A 155 -2.75 -15.16 -15.05
N ILE A 156 -2.31 -15.52 -13.85
CA ILE A 156 -2.69 -14.87 -12.60
C ILE A 156 -1.58 -13.89 -12.23
N MET A 157 -1.94 -12.65 -11.95
CA MET A 157 -1.01 -11.58 -11.54
C MET A 157 -1.45 -11.05 -10.18
N ASP A 158 -0.69 -11.34 -9.13
CA ASP A 158 -1.01 -10.96 -7.75
C ASP A 158 -0.25 -9.70 -7.37
N GLU A 159 -0.94 -8.56 -7.31
CA GLU A 159 -0.41 -7.22 -7.02
C GLU A 159 0.84 -6.83 -7.84
N PRO A 160 0.81 -6.97 -9.17
CA PRO A 160 2.02 -6.87 -9.98
C PRO A 160 2.60 -5.45 -10.04
N THR A 161 1.88 -4.44 -9.58
CA THR A 161 2.26 -3.03 -9.65
C THR A 161 2.81 -2.47 -8.33
N ALA A 162 2.82 -3.27 -7.26
CA ALA A 162 3.10 -2.81 -5.91
C ALA A 162 4.47 -2.09 -5.73
N ALA A 163 5.47 -2.47 -6.54
CA ALA A 163 6.82 -1.92 -6.46
C ALA A 163 7.25 -1.17 -7.75
N LEU A 164 6.30 -0.85 -8.64
CA LEU A 164 6.57 -0.22 -9.92
C LEU A 164 6.28 1.28 -9.89
N SER A 165 7.06 2.05 -10.64
CA SER A 165 6.78 3.45 -10.97
C SER A 165 5.60 3.56 -11.96
N ALA A 166 4.98 4.73 -12.08
CA ALA A 166 3.87 4.96 -13.02
C ALA A 166 4.24 4.63 -14.47
N HIS A 167 5.48 4.93 -14.90
CA HIS A 167 5.97 4.59 -16.23
C HIS A 167 6.05 3.06 -16.43
N GLU A 168 6.57 2.33 -15.44
CA GLU A 168 6.68 0.88 -15.48
C GLU A 168 5.30 0.20 -15.44
N VAL A 169 4.33 0.75 -14.70
CA VAL A 169 2.92 0.31 -14.73
C VAL A 169 2.34 0.41 -16.13
N THR A 170 2.56 1.54 -16.83
CA THR A 170 2.11 1.71 -18.22
C THR A 170 2.74 0.69 -19.16
N GLN A 171 4.01 0.33 -18.94
CA GLN A 171 4.68 -0.73 -19.72
C GLN A 171 4.07 -2.10 -19.42
N LEU A 172 3.85 -2.42 -18.15
CA LEU A 172 3.19 -3.67 -17.76
C LEU A 172 1.80 -3.80 -18.39
N PHE A 173 0.99 -2.74 -18.38
CA PHE A 173 -0.34 -2.76 -18.99
C PHE A 173 -0.30 -3.02 -20.50
N ARG A 174 0.69 -2.49 -21.21
CA ARG A 174 0.92 -2.82 -22.62
C ARG A 174 1.22 -4.32 -22.81
N GLN A 175 2.07 -4.89 -21.97
CA GLN A 175 2.38 -6.32 -21.98
C GLN A 175 1.15 -7.18 -21.71
N VAL A 176 0.33 -6.82 -20.71
CA VAL A 176 -0.95 -7.51 -20.42
C VAL A 176 -1.90 -7.46 -21.61
N ARG A 177 -2.03 -6.30 -22.27
CA ARG A 177 -2.86 -6.17 -23.48
C ARG A 177 -2.34 -7.01 -24.66
N HIS A 178 -1.03 -7.16 -24.81
CA HIS A 178 -0.46 -8.08 -25.81
C HIS A 178 -0.79 -9.54 -25.51
N LEU A 179 -0.75 -9.94 -24.24
CA LEU A 179 -1.12 -11.29 -23.82
C LEU A 179 -2.60 -11.57 -24.07
N THR A 180 -3.50 -10.67 -23.70
CA THR A 180 -4.94 -10.86 -23.96
C THR A 180 -5.26 -10.85 -25.43
N ALA A 181 -4.61 -10.02 -26.25
CA ALA A 181 -4.74 -10.04 -27.71
C ALA A 181 -4.32 -11.38 -28.33
N SER A 182 -3.44 -12.14 -27.67
CA SER A 182 -3.07 -13.51 -28.08
C SER A 182 -4.00 -14.60 -27.54
N GLY A 183 -5.10 -14.23 -26.84
CA GLY A 183 -6.11 -15.14 -26.31
C GLY A 183 -5.86 -15.62 -24.88
N VAL A 184 -4.86 -15.12 -24.18
CA VAL A 184 -4.61 -15.44 -22.78
C VAL A 184 -5.68 -14.76 -21.91
N ALA A 185 -6.29 -15.51 -20.98
CA ALA A 185 -7.12 -14.94 -19.93
C ALA A 185 -6.22 -14.45 -18.78
N VAL A 186 -6.34 -13.19 -18.39
CA VAL A 186 -5.54 -12.61 -17.30
C VAL A 186 -6.41 -12.37 -16.08
N LEU A 187 -6.07 -12.97 -14.93
CA LEU A 187 -6.64 -12.63 -13.63
C LEU A 187 -5.72 -11.63 -12.94
N PHE A 188 -6.15 -10.39 -12.90
CA PHE A 188 -5.39 -9.26 -12.34
C PHE A 188 -5.88 -8.93 -10.94
N ILE A 189 -5.02 -9.13 -9.93
CA ILE A 189 -5.35 -8.82 -8.54
C ILE A 189 -4.65 -7.52 -8.16
N SER A 190 -5.43 -6.52 -7.75
CA SER A 190 -4.93 -5.26 -7.22
C SER A 190 -5.90 -4.73 -6.18
N HIS A 191 -5.37 -3.97 -5.22
CA HIS A 191 -6.16 -3.16 -4.31
C HIS A 191 -6.25 -1.69 -4.78
N ARG A 192 -5.57 -1.33 -5.86
CA ARG A 192 -5.55 -0.01 -6.48
C ARG A 192 -6.61 0.05 -7.57
N LEU A 193 -7.72 0.70 -7.26
CA LEU A 193 -8.87 0.74 -8.16
C LEU A 193 -8.61 1.53 -9.45
N ASP A 194 -7.77 2.58 -9.40
CA ASP A 194 -7.31 3.30 -10.57
C ASP A 194 -6.71 2.36 -11.63
N GLU A 195 -5.82 1.48 -11.23
CA GLU A 195 -5.23 0.45 -12.09
C GLU A 195 -6.27 -0.54 -12.62
N VAL A 196 -7.16 -0.99 -11.73
CA VAL A 196 -8.24 -1.92 -12.11
C VAL A 196 -9.13 -1.32 -13.18
N PHE A 197 -9.54 -0.06 -13.02
CA PHE A 197 -10.42 0.62 -13.97
C PHE A 197 -9.72 1.03 -15.26
N GLU A 198 -8.40 1.06 -15.30
CA GLU A 198 -7.61 1.30 -16.52
C GLU A 198 -7.46 0.02 -17.36
N ILE A 199 -7.21 -1.15 -16.73
CA ILE A 199 -6.80 -2.36 -17.45
C ILE A 199 -7.91 -3.39 -17.61
N ALA A 200 -8.87 -3.49 -16.68
CA ALA A 200 -9.83 -4.60 -16.61
C ALA A 200 -11.00 -4.47 -17.59
N ASP A 201 -11.43 -5.61 -18.12
CA ASP A 201 -12.69 -5.77 -18.88
C ASP A 201 -13.84 -6.16 -17.95
N ARG A 202 -13.53 -6.86 -16.87
CA ARG A 202 -14.51 -7.33 -15.85
C ARG A 202 -13.92 -7.17 -14.46
N VAL A 203 -14.79 -6.85 -13.50
CA VAL A 203 -14.41 -6.70 -12.08
C VAL A 203 -15.24 -7.66 -11.23
N THR A 204 -14.55 -8.51 -10.48
CA THR A 204 -15.17 -9.35 -9.44
C THR A 204 -14.73 -8.90 -8.07
N VAL A 205 -15.69 -8.68 -7.18
CA VAL A 205 -15.45 -8.30 -5.80
C VAL A 205 -15.59 -9.50 -4.88
N LEU A 206 -14.56 -9.78 -4.10
CA LEU A 206 -14.59 -10.71 -2.97
C LEU A 206 -14.64 -9.95 -1.65
N ARG A 207 -15.47 -10.42 -0.73
CA ARG A 207 -15.55 -9.97 0.66
C ARG A 207 -15.91 -11.13 1.59
N ASP A 208 -15.19 -11.27 2.70
CA ASP A 208 -15.41 -12.30 3.72
C ASP A 208 -15.52 -13.72 3.13
N GLY A 209 -14.64 -14.04 2.18
CA GLY A 209 -14.61 -15.34 1.51
C GLY A 209 -15.76 -15.60 0.52
N ARG A 210 -16.54 -14.60 0.14
CA ARG A 210 -17.69 -14.71 -0.77
C ARG A 210 -17.56 -13.77 -1.95
N ARG A 211 -18.10 -14.16 -3.11
CA ARG A 211 -18.27 -13.30 -4.26
C ARG A 211 -19.47 -12.38 -4.04
N ILE A 212 -19.22 -11.07 -3.94
CA ILE A 212 -20.26 -10.05 -3.78
C ILE A 212 -20.85 -9.65 -5.14
N SER A 213 -19.98 -9.35 -6.10
CA SER A 213 -20.37 -8.98 -7.46
C SER A 213 -19.36 -9.49 -8.48
N SER A 214 -19.81 -9.61 -9.75
CA SER A 214 -18.95 -9.89 -10.91
C SER A 214 -19.61 -9.20 -12.10
N THR A 215 -19.04 -8.10 -12.55
CA THR A 215 -19.71 -7.17 -13.48
C THR A 215 -18.71 -6.71 -14.55
N PRO A 216 -19.12 -6.54 -15.83
CA PRO A 216 -18.32 -5.85 -16.83
C PRO A 216 -17.89 -4.47 -16.32
N ARG A 217 -16.67 -4.06 -16.65
CA ARG A 217 -16.04 -2.81 -16.14
C ARG A 217 -16.85 -1.58 -16.47
N ASP A 218 -17.47 -1.52 -17.63
CA ASP A 218 -18.32 -0.42 -18.11
C ASP A 218 -19.62 -0.25 -17.32
N GLN A 219 -20.05 -1.30 -16.59
CA GLN A 219 -21.27 -1.33 -15.78
C GLN A 219 -21.02 -1.15 -14.27
N VAL A 220 -19.78 -0.91 -13.86
CA VAL A 220 -19.42 -0.69 -12.47
C VAL A 220 -18.62 0.60 -12.31
N THR A 221 -19.00 1.42 -11.32
CA THR A 221 -18.24 2.63 -10.96
C THR A 221 -17.24 2.30 -9.85
N PRO A 222 -16.12 3.08 -9.71
CA PRO A 222 -15.21 2.94 -8.59
C PRO A 222 -15.91 2.96 -7.23
N GLN A 223 -16.89 3.85 -7.06
CA GLN A 223 -17.67 3.98 -5.83
C GLN A 223 -18.48 2.71 -5.52
N ARG A 224 -19.07 2.08 -6.56
CA ARG A 224 -19.78 0.83 -6.39
C ARG A 224 -18.82 -0.32 -6.04
N ALA A 225 -17.67 -0.39 -6.69
CA ALA A 225 -16.66 -1.40 -6.38
C ALA A 225 -16.18 -1.27 -4.91
N ILE A 226 -15.89 -0.06 -4.44
CA ILE A 226 -15.53 0.22 -3.04
C ILE A 226 -16.65 -0.24 -2.09
N ARG A 227 -17.91 0.13 -2.37
CA ARG A 227 -19.07 -0.28 -1.56
C ARG A 227 -19.17 -1.80 -1.46
N ASP A 228 -19.01 -2.50 -2.58
CA ASP A 228 -19.07 -3.97 -2.63
C ASP A 228 -17.91 -4.60 -1.85
N MET A 229 -16.70 -4.00 -1.92
CA MET A 229 -15.50 -4.46 -1.19
C MET A 229 -15.65 -4.34 0.33
N VAL A 230 -16.15 -3.20 0.80
CA VAL A 230 -16.16 -2.83 2.22
C VAL A 230 -17.51 -3.06 2.88
N GLY A 231 -18.59 -3.02 2.12
CA GLY A 231 -19.96 -3.22 2.62
C GLY A 231 -20.61 -1.99 3.26
N ARG A 232 -19.99 -0.81 3.12
CA ARG A 232 -20.50 0.47 3.62
C ARG A 232 -20.48 1.53 2.51
N GLU A 233 -21.23 2.61 2.66
CA GLU A 233 -21.23 3.71 1.69
C GLU A 233 -19.96 4.57 1.80
N MET A 234 -19.51 5.12 0.65
CA MET A 234 -18.32 5.99 0.60
C MET A 234 -18.43 7.25 1.46
N SER A 235 -19.63 7.74 1.70
CA SER A 235 -19.88 8.87 2.59
C SER A 235 -19.45 8.62 4.04
N GLU A 236 -19.35 7.34 4.45
CA GLU A 236 -18.82 6.95 5.76
C GLU A 236 -17.28 6.87 5.80
N PHE A 237 -16.59 6.90 4.63
CA PHE A 237 -15.13 6.76 4.55
C PHE A 237 -14.40 8.09 4.76
N PHE A 238 -15.01 9.21 4.38
CA PHE A 238 -14.42 10.53 4.44
C PHE A 238 -15.23 11.43 5.38
N ALA A 239 -15.51 10.94 6.58
CA ALA A 239 -16.29 11.68 7.56
C ALA A 239 -15.42 12.67 8.34
N ARG A 240 -14.80 13.64 7.64
CA ARG A 240 -14.28 14.82 8.34
C ARG A 240 -15.46 15.67 8.77
N THR A 241 -15.68 15.76 10.06
CA THR A 241 -16.68 16.64 10.65
C THR A 241 -16.09 18.04 10.85
N GLU A 242 -16.79 19.10 10.44
CA GLU A 242 -16.35 20.46 10.75
C GLU A 242 -16.37 20.67 12.27
N HIS A 243 -15.26 21.12 12.80
CA HIS A 243 -15.12 21.44 14.23
C HIS A 243 -14.68 22.89 14.39
N PRO A 244 -15.09 23.58 15.47
CA PRO A 244 -14.56 24.88 15.79
C PRO A 244 -13.03 24.78 15.98
N ARG A 245 -12.28 25.62 15.27
CA ARG A 245 -10.84 25.74 15.46
C ARG A 245 -10.56 26.34 16.84
N GLY A 246 -9.66 25.73 17.58
CA GLY A 246 -9.18 26.26 18.85
C GLY A 246 -8.11 27.35 18.66
N GLY A 247 -7.37 27.63 19.72
CA GLY A 247 -6.23 28.56 19.69
C GLY A 247 -5.11 28.06 18.77
N LEU A 248 -4.16 28.93 18.49
CA LEU A 248 -2.97 28.61 17.70
C LEU A 248 -2.17 27.46 18.38
N ALA A 249 -1.90 26.40 17.65
CA ALA A 249 -1.06 25.28 18.11
C ALA A 249 0.38 25.45 17.64
N ILE A 250 0.59 25.69 16.36
CA ILE A 250 1.91 25.90 15.77
C ILE A 250 1.87 27.01 14.72
N ARG A 251 2.88 27.88 14.75
CA ARG A 251 3.19 28.85 13.70
C ARG A 251 4.57 28.55 13.16
N VAL A 252 4.68 28.46 11.85
CA VAL A 252 5.91 28.26 11.10
C VAL A 252 6.12 29.49 10.22
N SER A 253 7.27 30.13 10.33
CA SER A 253 7.57 31.39 9.63
C SER A 253 8.89 31.30 8.89
N GLY A 254 8.84 31.29 7.55
CA GLY A 254 10.01 31.35 6.67
C GLY A 254 11.02 30.22 6.88
N ILE A 255 10.60 29.03 7.27
CA ILE A 255 11.54 27.92 7.46
C ILE A 255 12.11 27.49 6.12
N GLY A 256 13.40 27.11 6.15
CA GLY A 256 14.11 26.62 4.98
C GLY A 256 15.28 25.73 5.35
N ARG A 257 15.66 24.88 4.39
CA ARG A 257 16.85 24.03 4.43
C ARG A 257 17.47 23.94 3.05
N THR A 258 18.73 24.21 2.95
CA THR A 258 19.49 24.24 1.70
C THR A 258 19.37 22.90 0.96
N GLY A 259 18.99 22.97 -0.32
CA GLY A 259 18.84 21.80 -1.19
C GLY A 259 17.57 20.97 -1.00
N ALA A 260 16.68 21.33 -0.05
CA ALA A 260 15.43 20.61 0.21
C ALA A 260 14.19 21.49 0.06
N PHE A 261 14.09 22.59 0.81
CA PHE A 261 12.95 23.51 0.73
C PHE A 261 13.31 24.90 1.25
N GLY A 262 12.50 25.93 0.92
CA GLY A 262 12.76 27.30 1.36
C GLY A 262 11.51 28.15 1.49
N ASP A 263 11.53 29.06 2.46
CA ASP A 263 10.52 30.07 2.73
C ASP A 263 9.09 29.51 2.90
N VAL A 264 8.96 28.46 3.71
CA VAL A 264 7.67 27.86 4.02
C VAL A 264 7.08 28.48 5.28
N SER A 265 5.84 28.99 5.16
CA SER A 265 5.15 29.68 6.26
C SER A 265 3.69 29.22 6.35
N PHE A 266 3.25 28.82 7.54
CA PHE A 266 1.86 28.46 7.81
C PHE A 266 1.56 28.44 9.30
N GLU A 267 0.28 28.42 9.63
CA GLU A 267 -0.23 28.24 10.98
C GLU A 267 -1.18 27.04 11.02
N VAL A 268 -1.19 26.32 12.15
CA VAL A 268 -2.20 25.29 12.40
C VAL A 268 -2.80 25.52 13.78
N HIS A 269 -4.11 25.43 13.87
CA HIS A 269 -4.87 25.64 15.09
C HIS A 269 -5.21 24.29 15.75
N LYS A 270 -5.51 24.31 17.04
CA LYS A 270 -6.01 23.13 17.75
C LYS A 270 -7.29 22.61 17.08
N GLY A 271 -7.32 21.32 16.79
CA GLY A 271 -8.46 20.69 16.10
C GLY A 271 -8.47 20.87 14.58
N GLU A 272 -7.50 21.56 14.02
CA GLU A 272 -7.37 21.75 12.57
C GLU A 272 -6.54 20.64 11.92
N VAL A 273 -6.91 20.25 10.71
CA VAL A 273 -6.12 19.41 9.82
C VAL A 273 -5.63 20.26 8.65
N LEU A 274 -4.32 20.55 8.62
CA LEU A 274 -3.66 21.19 7.48
C LEU A 274 -3.09 20.12 6.55
N GLY A 275 -3.61 20.02 5.34
CA GLY A 275 -3.08 19.15 4.29
C GLY A 275 -1.88 19.79 3.60
N LEU A 276 -0.82 19.02 3.34
CA LEU A 276 0.28 19.39 2.45
C LEU A 276 0.17 18.58 1.16
N ALA A 277 -0.14 19.26 0.06
CA ALA A 277 -0.25 18.69 -1.28
C ALA A 277 0.93 19.10 -2.17
N GLY A 278 1.15 18.36 -3.26
CA GLY A 278 2.20 18.63 -4.26
C GLY A 278 2.67 17.36 -4.94
N LEU A 279 3.41 17.50 -6.03
CA LEU A 279 3.98 16.34 -6.75
C LEU A 279 5.02 15.60 -5.91
N VAL A 280 5.37 14.39 -6.31
CA VAL A 280 6.46 13.62 -5.69
C VAL A 280 7.76 14.44 -5.79
N GLY A 281 8.46 14.56 -4.67
CA GLY A 281 9.68 15.40 -4.59
C GLY A 281 9.41 16.90 -4.37
N ALA A 282 8.18 17.32 -4.10
CA ALA A 282 7.86 18.73 -3.84
C ALA A 282 8.40 19.29 -2.49
N GLY A 283 9.04 18.47 -1.65
CA GLY A 283 9.63 18.90 -0.37
C GLY A 283 8.69 18.79 0.83
N ARG A 284 7.54 18.15 0.71
CA ARG A 284 6.55 18.01 1.79
C ARG A 284 7.10 17.26 3.00
N THR A 285 7.67 16.09 2.77
CA THR A 285 8.34 15.27 3.80
C THR A 285 9.52 15.99 4.42
N ASP A 286 10.28 16.79 3.65
CA ASP A 286 11.40 17.55 4.17
C ASP A 286 10.97 18.61 5.20
N VAL A 287 9.83 19.26 4.98
CA VAL A 287 9.20 20.15 5.97
C VAL A 287 8.85 19.40 7.25
N ALA A 288 8.25 18.21 7.13
CA ALA A 288 7.93 17.37 8.29
C ALA A 288 9.19 16.94 9.07
N LEU A 289 10.23 16.51 8.37
CA LEU A 289 11.51 16.13 8.96
C LEU A 289 12.18 17.29 9.67
N ALA A 290 12.04 18.52 9.14
CA ALA A 290 12.57 19.72 9.77
C ALA A 290 11.81 20.05 11.06
N LEU A 291 10.48 20.00 11.05
CA LEU A 291 9.66 20.25 12.23
C LEU A 291 9.82 19.18 13.32
N PHE A 292 10.15 17.95 12.94
CA PHE A 292 10.43 16.88 13.90
C PHE A 292 11.91 16.82 14.34
N GLY A 293 12.77 17.63 13.72
CA GLY A 293 14.18 17.72 14.10
C GLY A 293 15.07 16.57 13.64
N ILE A 294 14.64 15.77 12.66
CA ILE A 294 15.49 14.77 11.96
C ILE A 294 16.44 15.50 11.01
N ALA A 295 15.94 16.49 10.30
CA ALA A 295 16.68 17.35 9.39
C ALA A 295 16.34 18.81 9.70
N PRO A 296 16.86 19.40 10.79
CA PRO A 296 16.43 20.70 11.29
C PRO A 296 16.47 21.81 10.25
N ALA A 297 15.53 22.77 10.32
CA ALA A 297 15.53 23.95 9.48
C ALA A 297 16.79 24.82 9.77
N GLU A 298 17.34 25.40 8.72
CA GLU A 298 18.54 26.26 8.77
C GLU A 298 18.15 27.75 8.88
N SER A 299 16.91 28.08 8.50
CA SER A 299 16.36 29.45 8.54
C SER A 299 14.91 29.44 9.02
N GLY A 300 14.41 30.61 9.38
CA GLY A 300 13.05 30.81 9.85
C GLY A 300 12.87 30.55 11.34
N SER A 301 11.61 30.45 11.78
CA SER A 301 11.25 30.23 13.19
C SER A 301 10.01 29.36 13.32
N VAL A 302 9.92 28.68 14.45
CA VAL A 302 8.75 27.88 14.86
C VAL A 302 8.28 28.36 16.22
N GLU A 303 6.99 28.57 16.36
CA GLU A 303 6.32 28.88 17.63
C GLU A 303 5.28 27.81 17.94
N LEU A 304 5.24 27.39 19.18
CA LEU A 304 4.19 26.49 19.73
C LEU A 304 3.39 27.24 20.78
N GLU A 305 2.07 27.30 20.58
CA GLU A 305 1.16 28.05 21.48
C GLU A 305 1.64 29.49 21.75
N GLY A 306 2.18 30.16 20.71
CA GLY A 306 2.72 31.52 20.76
C GLY A 306 4.08 31.65 21.43
N ARG A 307 4.78 30.55 21.73
CA ARG A 307 6.13 30.57 22.32
C ARG A 307 7.16 30.08 21.28
N PRO A 308 8.22 30.83 21.05
CA PRO A 308 9.26 30.39 20.12
C PRO A 308 9.97 29.15 20.66
N VAL A 309 10.21 28.18 19.79
CA VAL A 309 10.90 26.93 20.11
C VAL A 309 12.01 26.65 19.11
N VAL A 310 13.05 26.00 19.58
CA VAL A 310 14.15 25.52 18.73
C VAL A 310 14.11 23.99 18.74
N ILE A 311 14.04 23.37 17.56
CA ILE A 311 13.93 21.93 17.41
C ILE A 311 15.14 21.46 16.62
N ARG A 312 16.06 20.76 17.29
CA ARG A 312 17.30 20.21 16.72
C ARG A 312 17.37 18.70 16.72
N SER A 313 16.37 18.05 17.34
CA SER A 313 16.32 16.60 17.44
C SER A 313 14.88 16.12 17.66
N PRO A 314 14.55 14.85 17.31
CA PRO A 314 13.25 14.24 17.60
C PRO A 314 12.89 14.25 19.09
N ARG A 315 13.90 14.13 19.97
CA ARG A 315 13.70 14.19 21.43
C ARG A 315 13.21 15.57 21.89
N GLU A 316 13.74 16.65 21.30
CA GLU A 316 13.27 18.01 21.56
C GLU A 316 11.87 18.22 21.01
N ALA A 317 11.58 17.77 19.78
CA ALA A 317 10.25 17.83 19.19
C ALA A 317 9.20 17.16 20.11
N LEU A 318 9.48 15.95 20.57
CA LEU A 318 8.59 15.24 21.51
C LEU A 318 8.38 15.97 22.83
N ARG A 319 9.43 16.57 23.39
CA ARG A 319 9.30 17.38 24.62
C ARG A 319 8.43 18.62 24.43
N HIS A 320 8.41 19.16 23.23
CA HIS A 320 7.54 20.27 22.83
C HIS A 320 6.15 19.84 22.38
N GLY A 321 5.85 18.54 22.43
CA GLY A 321 4.54 18.01 22.06
C GLY A 321 4.33 17.85 20.55
N ILE A 322 5.40 17.75 19.75
CA ILE A 322 5.33 17.42 18.32
C ILE A 322 5.65 15.95 18.14
N ALA A 323 4.77 15.21 17.47
CA ALA A 323 5.00 13.82 17.07
C ALA A 323 4.94 13.68 15.54
N TYR A 324 5.67 12.70 15.00
CA TYR A 324 5.79 12.47 13.56
C TYR A 324 5.62 11.00 13.21
N LEU A 325 4.58 10.70 12.46
CA LEU A 325 4.34 9.40 11.85
C LEU A 325 4.94 9.41 10.45
N SER A 326 5.99 8.61 10.25
CA SER A 326 6.76 8.56 8.99
C SER A 326 6.08 7.71 7.92
N GLU A 327 6.36 8.02 6.66
CA GLU A 327 5.94 7.23 5.49
C GLU A 327 6.45 5.77 5.57
N ASP A 328 7.71 5.59 5.96
CA ASP A 328 8.32 4.26 6.05
C ASP A 328 8.09 3.62 7.42
N ARG A 329 7.07 2.75 7.46
CA ARG A 329 6.73 1.97 8.66
C ARG A 329 7.81 0.99 9.07
N ARG A 330 8.50 0.38 8.08
CA ARG A 330 9.40 -0.76 8.29
C ARG A 330 10.78 -0.35 8.76
N GLN A 331 11.30 0.76 8.23
CA GLN A 331 12.65 1.23 8.56
C GLN A 331 12.64 2.29 9.67
N LEU A 332 11.67 3.22 9.65
CA LEU A 332 11.63 4.37 10.53
C LEU A 332 10.48 4.31 11.55
N GLY A 333 9.39 3.65 11.19
CA GLY A 333 8.17 3.70 11.97
C GLY A 333 8.12 2.73 13.15
N LEU A 334 8.49 1.48 12.94
CA LEU A 334 8.30 0.37 13.89
C LEU A 334 9.55 -0.50 14.02
N SER A 335 9.76 -1.05 15.19
CA SER A 335 10.70 -2.15 15.38
C SER A 335 9.96 -3.47 15.14
N LEU A 336 9.99 -3.97 13.90
CA LEU A 336 9.16 -5.08 13.43
C LEU A 336 9.31 -6.37 14.25
N PRO A 337 10.55 -6.80 14.70
CA PRO A 337 10.72 -7.99 15.52
C PRO A 337 10.19 -7.84 16.94
N GLN A 338 9.95 -6.61 17.40
CA GLN A 338 9.48 -6.34 18.77
C GLN A 338 7.96 -6.46 18.88
N SER A 339 7.49 -6.69 20.10
CA SER A 339 6.07 -6.82 20.44
C SER A 339 5.27 -5.52 20.17
N VAL A 340 3.96 -5.64 20.11
CA VAL A 340 3.03 -4.49 20.07
C VAL A 340 3.26 -3.58 21.29
N THR A 341 3.39 -4.17 22.49
CA THR A 341 3.68 -3.43 23.74
C THR A 341 4.94 -2.60 23.60
N ALA A 342 6.07 -3.21 23.25
CA ALA A 342 7.35 -2.53 23.14
C ALA A 342 7.31 -1.40 22.10
N ASN A 343 6.64 -1.60 20.97
CA ASN A 343 6.50 -0.57 19.95
C ASN A 343 5.69 0.64 20.43
N ILE A 344 4.59 0.42 21.16
CA ILE A 344 3.73 1.51 21.66
C ILE A 344 4.47 2.37 22.70
N THR A 345 5.28 1.76 23.55
CA THR A 345 5.96 2.47 24.64
C THR A 345 7.33 3.03 24.27
N LEU A 346 7.92 2.58 23.14
CA LEU A 346 9.30 2.89 22.73
C LEU A 346 9.64 4.39 22.76
N ALA A 347 8.75 5.24 22.25
CA ALA A 347 9.02 6.69 22.17
C ALA A 347 8.97 7.40 23.53
N THR A 348 8.39 6.76 24.54
CA THR A 348 8.16 7.31 25.87
C THR A 348 8.64 6.35 26.98
N LEU A 349 9.60 5.51 26.66
CA LEU A 349 10.08 4.44 27.54
C LEU A 349 10.51 4.98 28.92
N ASP A 350 11.06 6.18 28.98
CA ASP A 350 11.44 6.87 30.23
C ASP A 350 10.28 6.96 31.23
N ARG A 351 9.01 6.96 30.78
CA ARG A 351 7.81 7.00 31.65
C ARG A 351 7.53 5.67 32.35
N TYR A 352 8.11 4.57 31.83
CA TYR A 352 7.88 3.19 32.31
C TYR A 352 9.13 2.62 32.98
N VAL A 353 10.07 3.45 33.37
CA VAL A 353 11.28 3.02 34.06
C VAL A 353 11.14 3.27 35.55
N THR A 354 11.35 2.20 36.35
CA THR A 354 11.36 2.28 37.82
C THR A 354 12.57 3.07 38.33
N ARG A 355 12.55 3.39 39.63
CA ARG A 355 13.72 4.03 40.29
C ARG A 355 14.99 3.22 40.18
N LEU A 356 14.90 1.90 40.03
CA LEU A 356 16.03 0.99 39.84
C LEU A 356 16.48 0.90 38.39
N ARG A 357 15.95 1.75 37.48
CA ARG A 357 16.20 1.74 36.04
C ARG A 357 15.78 0.42 35.33
N LEU A 358 14.83 -0.28 35.92
CA LEU A 358 14.21 -1.45 35.29
C LEU A 358 12.91 -1.01 34.61
N VAL A 359 12.57 -1.65 33.51
CA VAL A 359 11.30 -1.40 32.81
C VAL A 359 10.15 -2.01 33.62
N ASP A 360 9.10 -1.22 33.86
CA ASP A 360 7.85 -1.67 34.45
C ASP A 360 6.95 -2.29 33.37
N SER A 361 7.10 -3.57 33.16
CA SER A 361 6.35 -4.30 32.14
C SER A 361 4.85 -4.31 32.40
N SER A 362 4.41 -4.16 33.66
CA SER A 362 2.98 -4.09 33.99
C SER A 362 2.37 -2.76 33.53
N ALA A 363 3.10 -1.67 33.76
CA ALA A 363 2.69 -0.34 33.29
C ALA A 363 2.70 -0.24 31.76
N GLU A 364 3.72 -0.78 31.09
CA GLU A 364 3.79 -0.86 29.63
C GLU A 364 2.60 -1.62 29.06
N HIS A 365 2.32 -2.82 29.60
CA HIS A 365 1.24 -3.67 29.13
C HIS A 365 -0.13 -3.00 29.32
N ALA A 366 -0.36 -2.34 30.46
CA ALA A 366 -1.61 -1.62 30.73
C ALA A 366 -1.87 -0.49 29.72
N VAL A 367 -0.82 0.28 29.37
CA VAL A 367 -0.91 1.33 28.36
C VAL A 367 -1.11 0.77 26.96
N ALA A 368 -0.39 -0.28 26.60
CA ALA A 368 -0.53 -0.94 25.30
C ALA A 368 -1.95 -1.49 25.13
N ASP A 369 -2.55 -2.10 26.17
CA ASP A 369 -3.92 -2.60 26.13
C ASP A 369 -4.94 -1.46 25.96
N ARG A 370 -4.72 -0.32 26.62
CA ARG A 370 -5.54 0.89 26.45
C ARG A 370 -5.56 1.34 24.99
N PHE A 371 -4.38 1.45 24.33
CA PHE A 371 -4.29 1.85 22.94
C PHE A 371 -4.80 0.77 21.99
N ARG A 372 -4.57 -0.51 22.28
CA ARG A 372 -5.14 -1.61 21.52
C ARG A 372 -6.66 -1.50 21.42
N ARG A 373 -7.33 -1.21 22.54
CA ARG A 373 -8.79 -1.01 22.58
C ARG A 373 -9.20 0.27 21.88
N ARG A 374 -8.54 1.39 22.18
CA ARG A 374 -8.88 2.72 21.63
C ARG A 374 -8.79 2.74 20.10
N LEU A 375 -7.74 2.15 19.54
CA LEU A 375 -7.50 2.15 18.08
C LEU A 375 -7.95 0.84 17.40
N SER A 376 -8.63 -0.04 18.15
CA SER A 376 -9.10 -1.33 17.63
C SER A 376 -8.00 -2.13 16.94
N ILE A 377 -6.80 -2.22 17.56
CA ILE A 377 -5.68 -2.99 17.02
C ILE A 377 -5.98 -4.48 17.16
N ARG A 378 -6.09 -5.18 16.03
CA ARG A 378 -6.35 -6.62 15.99
C ARG A 378 -5.03 -7.36 16.08
N THR A 379 -4.78 -7.99 17.20
CA THR A 379 -3.60 -8.81 17.48
C THR A 379 -3.99 -10.03 18.33
N PRO A 380 -3.37 -11.21 18.15
CA PRO A 380 -3.60 -12.36 19.02
C PRO A 380 -3.20 -12.10 20.47
N SER A 381 -2.11 -11.37 20.69
CA SER A 381 -1.64 -10.89 21.99
C SER A 381 -0.85 -9.61 21.85
N LEU A 382 -0.65 -8.87 22.94
CA LEU A 382 0.20 -7.67 22.96
C LEU A 382 1.70 -8.01 22.85
N GLU A 383 2.07 -9.26 23.08
CA GLU A 383 3.43 -9.79 22.92
C GLU A 383 3.73 -10.27 21.50
N THR A 384 2.73 -10.23 20.60
CA THR A 384 2.92 -10.58 19.19
C THR A 384 3.90 -9.63 18.52
N PRO A 385 4.94 -10.11 17.82
CA PRO A 385 5.81 -9.28 16.98
C PRO A 385 5.01 -8.52 15.93
N VAL A 386 5.31 -7.22 15.77
CA VAL A 386 4.53 -6.35 14.87
C VAL A 386 4.63 -6.79 13.40
N GLU A 387 5.71 -7.44 12.99
CA GLU A 387 5.85 -8.01 11.64
C GLU A 387 4.74 -9.00 11.26
N ARG A 388 4.10 -9.65 12.25
CA ARG A 388 3.01 -10.62 12.04
C ARG A 388 1.63 -9.97 11.89
N LEU A 389 1.54 -8.66 12.09
CA LEU A 389 0.29 -7.92 11.94
C LEU A 389 0.05 -7.52 10.48
N SER A 390 -1.23 -7.35 10.11
CA SER A 390 -1.60 -6.73 8.85
C SER A 390 -1.12 -5.27 8.79
N GLY A 391 -0.93 -4.73 7.57
CA GLY A 391 -0.48 -3.36 7.36
C GLY A 391 -1.31 -2.31 8.11
N GLY A 392 -2.63 -2.46 8.14
CA GLY A 392 -3.51 -1.55 8.90
C GLY A 392 -3.30 -1.64 10.41
N ASN A 393 -3.05 -2.84 10.97
CA ASN A 393 -2.75 -2.97 12.41
C ASN A 393 -1.33 -2.48 12.77
N GLN A 394 -0.35 -2.64 11.86
CA GLN A 394 0.96 -1.99 12.00
C GLN A 394 0.83 -0.47 12.03
N GLN A 395 0.02 0.11 11.14
CA GLN A 395 -0.24 1.54 11.08
C GLN A 395 -0.88 2.06 12.38
N LYS A 396 -1.89 1.35 12.88
CA LYS A 396 -2.52 1.68 14.17
C LYS A 396 -1.57 1.53 15.35
N THR A 397 -0.65 0.56 15.32
CA THR A 397 0.41 0.41 16.34
C THR A 397 1.38 1.60 16.30
N MET A 398 1.74 2.07 15.10
CA MET A 398 2.60 3.26 14.94
C MET A 398 1.90 4.54 15.41
N LEU A 399 0.60 4.70 15.11
CA LEU A 399 -0.21 5.78 15.67
C LEU A 399 -0.24 5.72 17.22
N ALA A 400 -0.47 4.54 17.79
CA ALA A 400 -0.46 4.34 19.23
C ALA A 400 0.86 4.78 19.88
N LYS A 401 2.01 4.46 19.26
CA LYS A 401 3.33 4.90 19.70
C LYS A 401 3.41 6.41 19.87
N TRP A 402 2.96 7.16 18.86
CA TRP A 402 3.02 8.61 18.88
C TRP A 402 1.97 9.25 19.76
N LEU A 403 0.76 8.68 19.82
CA LEU A 403 -0.30 9.15 20.72
C LEU A 403 0.03 8.92 22.20
N ASN A 404 0.86 7.91 22.50
CA ASN A 404 1.37 7.70 23.86
C ASN A 404 2.31 8.83 24.33
N ALA A 405 2.86 9.61 23.41
CA ALA A 405 3.61 10.82 23.73
C ALA A 405 2.73 12.03 24.06
N GLU A 406 1.40 11.93 23.91
CA GLU A 406 0.40 12.98 24.16
C GLU A 406 0.70 14.28 23.37
N PRO A 407 0.80 14.19 22.03
CA PRO A 407 1.18 15.33 21.22
C PRO A 407 0.10 16.41 21.16
N THR A 408 0.52 17.68 21.09
CA THR A 408 -0.34 18.82 20.73
C THR A 408 -0.37 19.03 19.22
N VAL A 409 0.72 18.67 18.53
CA VAL A 409 0.86 18.70 17.08
C VAL A 409 1.26 17.31 16.59
N LEU A 410 0.48 16.74 15.67
CA LEU A 410 0.74 15.43 15.08
C LEU A 410 0.96 15.58 13.57
N ILE A 411 2.14 15.24 13.10
CA ILE A 411 2.49 15.21 11.69
C ILE A 411 2.28 13.78 11.20
N LEU A 412 1.47 13.61 10.16
CA LEU A 412 1.15 12.33 9.54
C LEU A 412 1.65 12.35 8.10
N ASP A 413 2.70 11.60 7.82
CA ASP A 413 3.30 11.49 6.49
C ASP A 413 2.90 10.17 5.86
N GLU A 414 2.08 10.23 4.80
CA GLU A 414 1.49 9.10 4.08
C GLU A 414 0.80 8.08 5.02
N PRO A 415 -0.13 8.51 5.89
CA PRO A 415 -0.67 7.64 6.95
C PRO A 415 -1.45 6.44 6.45
N THR A 416 -1.88 6.44 5.21
CA THR A 416 -2.69 5.36 4.59
C THR A 416 -1.94 4.59 3.50
N ARG A 417 -0.65 4.88 3.29
CA ARG A 417 0.14 4.20 2.26
C ARG A 417 0.33 2.72 2.57
N GLY A 418 0.04 1.87 1.57
CA GLY A 418 0.24 0.43 1.67
C GLY A 418 -0.68 -0.28 2.68
N ILE A 419 -1.85 0.28 2.93
CA ILE A 419 -2.95 -0.37 3.65
C ILE A 419 -4.17 -0.52 2.73
N ASP A 420 -5.04 -1.48 3.04
CA ASP A 420 -6.27 -1.71 2.29
C ASP A 420 -7.32 -0.62 2.53
N VAL A 421 -8.36 -0.60 1.66
CA VAL A 421 -9.39 0.45 1.65
C VAL A 421 -10.13 0.53 2.98
N GLY A 422 -10.44 -0.61 3.62
CA GLY A 422 -11.12 -0.61 4.92
C GLY A 422 -10.24 -0.07 6.05
N ALA A 423 -8.95 -0.44 6.05
CA ALA A 423 -8.00 0.11 7.00
C ALA A 423 -7.76 1.62 6.78
N LYS A 424 -7.81 2.13 5.52
CA LYS A 424 -7.77 3.58 5.24
C LYS A 424 -8.92 4.30 5.96
N ALA A 425 -10.15 3.79 5.82
CA ALA A 425 -11.31 4.40 6.49
C ALA A 425 -11.17 4.42 8.02
N GLU A 426 -10.67 3.32 8.62
CA GLU A 426 -10.41 3.27 10.06
C GLU A 426 -9.37 4.34 10.48
N VAL A 427 -8.30 4.54 9.69
CA VAL A 427 -7.28 5.57 9.95
C VAL A 427 -7.87 6.98 9.80
N HIS A 428 -8.67 7.23 8.76
CA HIS A 428 -9.34 8.53 8.59
C HIS A 428 -10.27 8.87 9.75
N HIS A 429 -11.03 7.89 10.24
CA HIS A 429 -11.86 8.06 11.42
C HIS A 429 -11.05 8.41 12.67
N ILE A 430 -9.91 7.73 12.87
CA ILE A 430 -9.00 8.05 13.98
C ILE A 430 -8.46 9.48 13.83
N ILE A 431 -8.06 9.91 12.62
CA ILE A 431 -7.57 11.27 12.36
C ILE A 431 -8.64 12.31 12.71
N ASP A 432 -9.90 12.09 12.32
CA ASP A 432 -11.01 12.98 12.67
C ASP A 432 -11.26 13.03 14.18
N GLU A 433 -11.26 11.89 14.87
CA GLU A 433 -11.38 11.84 16.33
C GLU A 433 -10.25 12.58 17.04
N LEU A 434 -9.00 12.46 16.55
CA LEU A 434 -7.85 13.15 17.11
C LEU A 434 -7.96 14.66 16.93
N ALA A 435 -8.35 15.13 15.75
CA ALA A 435 -8.61 16.54 15.51
C ALA A 435 -9.75 17.05 16.42
N ARG A 436 -10.85 16.28 16.53
CA ARG A 436 -11.96 16.59 17.44
C ARG A 436 -11.51 16.72 18.90
N SER A 437 -10.53 15.92 19.31
CA SER A 437 -9.94 16.01 20.66
C SER A 437 -9.04 17.23 20.88
N GLY A 438 -8.83 18.07 19.85
CA GLY A 438 -8.04 19.30 19.92
C GLY A 438 -6.58 19.14 19.48
N ILE A 439 -6.16 18.00 18.93
CA ILE A 439 -4.82 17.84 18.35
C ILE A 439 -4.76 18.59 17.02
N ALA A 440 -3.73 19.41 16.83
CA ALA A 440 -3.43 20.02 15.53
C ALA A 440 -2.74 18.99 14.65
N ILE A 441 -3.24 18.79 13.42
CA ILE A 441 -2.75 17.74 12.53
C ILE A 441 -2.17 18.38 11.26
N ILE A 442 -0.97 17.94 10.87
CA ILE A 442 -0.37 18.21 9.57
C ILE A 442 -0.41 16.90 8.79
N LEU A 443 -1.22 16.85 7.74
CA LEU A 443 -1.43 15.67 6.92
C LEU A 443 -0.68 15.81 5.60
N ILE A 444 0.26 14.92 5.34
CA ILE A 444 0.97 14.80 4.08
C ILE A 444 0.47 13.54 3.38
N SER A 445 -0.05 13.67 2.17
CA SER A 445 -0.44 12.52 1.37
C SER A 445 -0.21 12.77 -0.12
N SER A 446 0.17 11.72 -0.85
CA SER A 446 0.20 11.67 -2.31
C SER A 446 -1.18 11.35 -2.91
N ASP A 447 -2.11 10.86 -2.08
CA ASP A 447 -3.50 10.60 -2.44
C ASP A 447 -4.30 11.92 -2.33
N LEU A 448 -4.45 12.63 -3.46
CA LEU A 448 -5.11 13.93 -3.48
C LEU A 448 -6.57 13.88 -3.00
N PRO A 449 -7.38 12.87 -3.35
CA PRO A 449 -8.68 12.64 -2.73
C PRO A 449 -8.63 12.57 -1.19
N GLU A 450 -7.62 11.94 -0.59
CA GLU A 450 -7.43 11.91 0.86
C GLU A 450 -7.19 13.30 1.43
N VAL A 451 -6.27 14.06 0.81
CA VAL A 451 -5.97 15.45 1.24
C VAL A 451 -7.22 16.32 1.18
N LEU A 452 -7.96 16.27 0.06
CA LEU A 452 -9.20 17.05 -0.13
C LEU A 452 -10.27 16.68 0.90
N ALA A 453 -10.42 15.40 1.19
CA ALA A 453 -11.47 14.93 2.10
C ALA A 453 -11.17 15.20 3.57
N MET A 454 -9.90 15.10 3.98
CA MET A 454 -9.50 15.14 5.38
C MET A 454 -9.02 16.51 5.86
N SER A 455 -8.69 17.44 4.96
CA SER A 455 -8.07 18.72 5.34
C SER A 455 -9.09 19.85 5.46
N ASP A 456 -8.87 20.76 6.41
CA ASP A 456 -9.60 22.00 6.57
C ASP A 456 -9.01 23.13 5.71
N ARG A 457 -7.69 23.10 5.50
CA ARG A 457 -6.93 23.92 4.55
C ARG A 457 -5.84 23.06 3.91
N ILE A 458 -5.45 23.44 2.71
CA ILE A 458 -4.43 22.71 1.94
C ILE A 458 -3.34 23.68 1.50
N LEU A 459 -2.13 23.41 1.94
CA LEU A 459 -0.90 24.08 1.48
C LEU A 459 -0.33 23.28 0.33
N VAL A 460 -0.12 23.94 -0.82
CA VAL A 460 0.48 23.31 -2.00
C VAL A 460 1.94 23.68 -2.11
N MET A 461 2.76 22.64 -2.27
CA MET A 461 4.21 22.77 -2.47
C MET A 461 4.62 22.37 -3.88
N ARG A 462 5.62 23.07 -4.42
CA ARG A 462 6.29 22.77 -5.68
C ARG A 462 7.78 23.08 -5.55
N GLU A 463 8.64 22.12 -5.90
CA GLU A 463 10.09 22.29 -5.93
C GLU A 463 10.65 22.92 -4.65
N GLY A 464 10.20 22.43 -3.50
CA GLY A 464 10.61 22.90 -2.19
C GLY A 464 10.04 24.27 -1.76
N ARG A 465 9.08 24.84 -2.48
CA ARG A 465 8.47 26.14 -2.17
C ARG A 465 6.97 26.03 -1.98
N GLN A 466 6.44 26.85 -1.10
CA GLN A 466 5.01 27.06 -0.98
C GLN A 466 4.50 27.88 -2.17
N VAL A 467 3.51 27.34 -2.90
CA VAL A 467 2.94 27.98 -4.10
C VAL A 467 1.47 28.36 -3.96
N GLY A 468 0.77 27.84 -2.95
CA GLY A 468 -0.64 28.17 -2.71
C GLY A 468 -1.12 27.70 -1.35
N MET A 469 -2.24 28.28 -0.91
CA MET A 469 -3.01 27.88 0.26
C MET A 469 -4.49 27.93 -0.12
N PHE A 470 -5.20 26.82 0.04
CA PHE A 470 -6.62 26.70 -0.32
C PHE A 470 -7.44 26.39 0.93
N GLY A 471 -8.56 27.05 1.10
CA GLY A 471 -9.59 26.65 2.06
C GLY A 471 -10.33 25.39 1.55
N ARG A 472 -10.94 24.63 2.44
CA ARG A 472 -11.68 23.40 2.09
C ARG A 472 -12.73 23.62 1.01
N SER A 473 -13.48 24.71 1.06
CA SER A 473 -14.53 25.03 0.08
C SER A 473 -13.99 25.48 -1.27
N GLU A 474 -12.74 25.94 -1.34
CA GLU A 474 -12.08 26.46 -2.54
C GLU A 474 -11.20 25.41 -3.21
N ALA A 475 -10.81 24.38 -2.45
CA ALA A 475 -9.90 23.35 -2.90
C ALA A 475 -10.61 22.41 -3.89
N THR A 476 -10.11 22.35 -5.11
CA THR A 476 -10.50 21.36 -6.12
C THR A 476 -9.28 20.59 -6.58
N GLU A 477 -9.47 19.36 -7.04
CA GLU A 477 -8.39 18.53 -7.54
C GLU A 477 -7.62 19.23 -8.66
N GLU A 478 -8.34 19.81 -9.62
CA GLU A 478 -7.77 20.56 -10.75
C GLU A 478 -6.98 21.79 -10.28
N GLY A 479 -7.52 22.56 -9.32
CA GLY A 479 -6.86 23.76 -8.77
C GLY A 479 -5.55 23.42 -8.05
N ILE A 480 -5.54 22.34 -7.27
CA ILE A 480 -4.33 21.88 -6.56
C ILE A 480 -3.27 21.37 -7.55
N ILE A 481 -3.68 20.56 -8.55
CA ILE A 481 -2.76 20.05 -9.58
C ILE A 481 -2.18 21.21 -10.38
N THR A 482 -3.01 22.19 -10.80
CA THR A 482 -2.56 23.37 -11.53
C THR A 482 -1.51 24.17 -10.74
N ALA A 483 -1.75 24.42 -9.46
CA ALA A 483 -0.78 25.07 -8.59
C ALA A 483 0.51 24.26 -8.43
N ALA A 484 0.41 22.94 -8.26
CA ALA A 484 1.56 22.06 -8.11
C ALA A 484 2.40 21.92 -9.40
N MET A 485 1.77 22.05 -10.58
CA MET A 485 2.48 22.02 -11.88
C MET A 485 3.01 23.39 -12.31
N GLY A 486 2.48 24.48 -11.76
CA GLY A 486 2.88 25.84 -12.14
C GLY A 486 2.33 26.31 -13.47
N ALA A 487 1.26 25.70 -13.94
CA ALA A 487 0.49 26.21 -15.05
C ALA A 487 -0.36 27.39 -14.52
N ALA A 488 0.10 28.62 -14.77
CA ALA A 488 -0.65 29.85 -14.58
C ALA A 488 -1.34 30.21 -15.89
#